data_1acd1682c7eb44093fbdd041b0135abb
#
_entry.id   1acd1682c7eb44093fbdd041b0135abb
#
_cell.length_a   1.000
_cell.length_b   1.000
_cell.length_c   1.000
_cell.angle_alpha   90.00
_cell.angle_beta   90.00
_cell.angle_gamma   90.00
#
_symmetry.space_group_name_H-M   'P 1'
#
loop_
_entity.id
_entity.type
_entity.pdbx_description
1 polymer ?
#
loop_
_entity_poly.entity_id
_entity_poly.type
_entity_poly.pdbx_seq_one_letter_code
_entity_poly.pdbx_strand_id
1 'polypeptide(L)'
;MIEVVDNFLPNAEAVRASALRSGFGTWRPNKGDIGADSYGGVNFVGDHASGLARLQRHIGRQIIPNSMFFRITNDSMEHALIHSDREYGENTAILYLSPINPVKSGTGFYRYRETGMEEMPALEELMKDPVFFQKIRQQMLDADDRDWEMYRFVESTFNRCLIFNGPKIHCRIPKTGYGSTEDDSRMVWVAHFNIV
;
A
#
# COMPACT_ATOMS: atom_id res chain seq x y z
N MET A 1 -4.95 9.13 10.97
CA MET A 1 -3.50 9.41 11.17
C MET A 1 -2.77 9.17 9.85
N ILE A 2 -1.75 9.98 9.52
CA ILE A 2 -0.76 9.74 8.46
C ILE A 2 0.57 10.23 9.01
N GLU A 3 1.49 9.31 9.26
CA GLU A 3 2.80 9.55 9.85
C GLU A 3 3.91 9.13 8.90
N VAL A 4 5.03 9.87 8.88
CA VAL A 4 6.19 9.61 8.03
C VAL A 4 7.44 9.53 8.90
N VAL A 5 8.20 8.44 8.75
CA VAL A 5 9.41 8.17 9.53
C VAL A 5 10.56 7.89 8.57
N ASP A 6 11.52 8.80 8.49
CA ASP A 6 12.73 8.62 7.69
C ASP A 6 13.77 7.76 8.42
N ASN A 7 14.65 7.12 7.66
CA ASN A 7 15.70 6.23 8.17
C ASN A 7 15.12 5.15 9.12
N PHE A 8 14.03 4.52 8.68
CA PHE A 8 13.23 3.63 9.51
C PHE A 8 13.99 2.40 9.98
N LEU A 9 14.71 1.71 9.07
CA LEU A 9 15.52 0.53 9.38
C LEU A 9 17.01 0.87 9.42
N PRO A 10 17.77 0.31 10.37
CA PRO A 10 19.23 0.43 10.36
C PRO A 10 19.91 -0.40 9.25
N ASN A 11 19.21 -1.37 8.67
CA ASN A 11 19.70 -2.37 7.71
C ASN A 11 18.81 -2.49 6.46
N ALA A 12 18.26 -1.36 5.96
CA ALA A 12 17.28 -1.34 4.87
C ALA A 12 17.78 -2.03 3.59
N GLU A 13 19.08 -1.84 3.24
CA GLU A 13 19.69 -2.51 2.09
C GLU A 13 19.72 -4.04 2.25
N ALA A 14 20.00 -4.53 3.45
CA ALA A 14 20.04 -5.97 3.71
C ALA A 14 18.62 -6.58 3.64
N VAL A 15 17.61 -5.85 4.12
CA VAL A 15 16.19 -6.25 4.02
C VAL A 15 15.75 -6.29 2.55
N ARG A 16 16.08 -5.26 1.77
CA ARG A 16 15.84 -5.23 0.32
C ARG A 16 16.51 -6.41 -0.38
N ALA A 17 17.80 -6.63 -0.13
CA ALA A 17 18.56 -7.72 -0.73
C ALA A 17 18.00 -9.11 -0.34
N SER A 18 17.49 -9.27 0.88
CA SER A 18 16.81 -10.50 1.30
C SER A 18 15.54 -10.76 0.48
N ALA A 19 14.71 -9.75 0.28
CA ALA A 19 13.49 -9.87 -0.51
C ALA A 19 13.78 -10.20 -1.99
N LEU A 20 14.78 -9.55 -2.60
CA LEU A 20 15.21 -9.85 -3.98
C LEU A 20 15.68 -11.30 -4.13
N ARG A 21 16.49 -11.80 -3.20
CA ARG A 21 16.96 -13.22 -3.24
C ARG A 21 15.84 -14.24 -3.07
N SER A 22 14.76 -13.89 -2.37
CA SER A 22 13.63 -14.80 -2.16
C SER A 22 12.71 -14.90 -3.38
N GLY A 23 12.86 -13.99 -4.35
CA GLY A 23 12.05 -13.92 -5.55
C GLY A 23 10.63 -13.39 -5.32
N PHE A 24 9.96 -13.08 -6.41
CA PHE A 24 8.60 -12.52 -6.41
C PHE A 24 7.68 -13.36 -7.26
N GLY A 25 6.43 -13.48 -6.84
CA GLY A 25 5.41 -14.27 -7.52
C GLY A 25 4.13 -13.48 -7.76
N THR A 26 3.10 -14.19 -8.19
CA THR A 26 1.76 -13.65 -8.36
C THR A 26 0.88 -14.08 -7.19
N TRP A 27 0.23 -13.11 -6.55
CA TRP A 27 -0.79 -13.36 -5.55
C TRP A 27 -2.19 -13.13 -6.15
N ARG A 28 -3.14 -13.99 -5.80
CA ARG A 28 -4.54 -13.85 -6.18
C ARG A 28 -5.36 -13.60 -4.92
N PRO A 29 -6.10 -12.48 -4.84
CA PRO A 29 -6.99 -12.22 -3.73
C PRO A 29 -8.12 -13.26 -3.69
N ASN A 30 -8.83 -13.29 -2.58
CA ASN A 30 -10.00 -14.14 -2.45
C ASN A 30 -11.10 -13.70 -3.44
N LYS A 31 -11.91 -14.66 -3.89
CA LYS A 31 -13.03 -14.39 -4.79
C LYS A 31 -14.02 -13.46 -4.10
N GLY A 32 -14.20 -12.26 -4.64
CA GLY A 32 -15.09 -11.22 -4.10
C GLY A 32 -14.38 -9.99 -3.56
N ASP A 33 -13.06 -10.03 -3.39
CA ASP A 33 -12.28 -8.83 -3.05
C ASP A 33 -12.41 -7.79 -4.17
N ILE A 34 -12.43 -6.51 -3.77
CA ILE A 34 -12.42 -5.40 -4.73
C ILE A 34 -10.98 -5.23 -5.22
N GLY A 35 -10.75 -5.39 -6.52
CA GLY A 35 -9.41 -5.19 -7.08
C GLY A 35 -9.17 -5.98 -8.35
N ALA A 36 -7.90 -6.12 -8.70
CA ALA A 36 -7.46 -6.95 -9.79
C ALA A 36 -7.61 -8.45 -9.46
N ASP A 37 -7.86 -9.28 -10.46
CA ASP A 37 -7.94 -10.75 -10.31
C ASP A 37 -6.63 -11.36 -9.82
N SER A 38 -5.52 -10.66 -10.02
CA SER A 38 -4.20 -11.06 -9.52
C SER A 38 -3.27 -9.85 -9.40
N TYR A 39 -2.32 -9.95 -8.48
CA TYR A 39 -1.28 -8.95 -8.26
C TYR A 39 0.08 -9.60 -8.49
N GLY A 40 0.85 -9.08 -9.45
CA GLY A 40 2.23 -9.50 -9.69
C GLY A 40 3.21 -8.92 -8.68
N GLY A 41 4.43 -9.46 -8.66
CA GLY A 41 5.54 -8.90 -7.89
C GLY A 41 5.37 -8.96 -6.37
N VAL A 42 4.72 -9.99 -5.82
CA VAL A 42 4.49 -10.17 -4.38
C VAL A 42 5.42 -11.21 -3.80
N ASN A 43 5.98 -10.94 -2.62
CA ASN A 43 6.86 -11.84 -1.88
C ASN A 43 6.46 -11.89 -0.40
N PHE A 44 6.09 -13.07 0.08
CA PHE A 44 5.70 -13.34 1.48
C PHE A 44 6.83 -13.97 2.31
N VAL A 45 8.04 -14.18 1.76
CA VAL A 45 9.10 -15.02 2.37
C VAL A 45 10.31 -14.20 2.86
N GLY A 46 10.45 -12.94 2.42
CA GLY A 46 11.57 -12.08 2.79
C GLY A 46 11.70 -11.78 4.28
N ASP A 47 12.71 -11.02 4.68
CA ASP A 47 12.91 -10.62 6.08
C ASP A 47 11.85 -9.63 6.56
N HIS A 48 10.73 -10.14 7.03
CA HIS A 48 9.67 -9.36 7.65
C HIS A 48 9.97 -9.01 9.12
N ALA A 49 10.82 -9.79 9.80
CA ALA A 49 11.09 -9.64 11.22
C ALA A 49 11.75 -8.30 11.56
N SER A 50 12.69 -7.84 10.73
CA SER A 50 13.35 -6.54 10.89
C SER A 50 12.34 -5.39 10.83
N GLY A 51 11.44 -5.41 9.85
CA GLY A 51 10.38 -4.40 9.69
C GLY A 51 9.41 -4.40 10.86
N LEU A 52 8.90 -5.57 11.23
CA LEU A 52 7.95 -5.75 12.32
C LEU A 52 8.53 -5.29 13.67
N ALA A 53 9.73 -5.74 14.01
CA ALA A 53 10.39 -5.36 15.27
C ALA A 53 10.64 -3.85 15.37
N ARG A 54 10.98 -3.20 14.25
CA ARG A 54 11.15 -1.75 14.22
C ARG A 54 9.83 -1.01 14.34
N LEU A 55 8.79 -1.50 13.64
CA LEU A 55 7.44 -0.94 13.71
C LEU A 55 6.88 -0.99 15.14
N GLN A 56 6.99 -2.14 15.79
CA GLN A 56 6.54 -2.32 17.17
C GLN A 56 7.27 -1.39 18.16
N ARG A 57 8.60 -1.23 18.01
CA ARG A 57 9.37 -0.28 18.83
C ARG A 57 8.96 1.17 18.58
N HIS A 58 8.64 1.52 17.33
CA HIS A 58 8.23 2.88 16.96
C HIS A 58 6.87 3.22 17.56
N ILE A 59 5.91 2.31 17.45
CA ILE A 59 4.54 2.49 17.99
C ILE A 59 4.54 2.46 19.53
N GLY A 60 5.49 1.76 20.15
CA GLY A 60 5.59 1.66 21.62
C GLY A 60 4.49 0.82 22.29
N ARG A 61 3.69 0.10 21.51
CA ARG A 61 2.60 -0.78 21.94
C ARG A 61 2.70 -2.11 21.19
N GLN A 62 2.07 -3.14 21.73
CA GLN A 62 1.99 -4.43 21.03
C GLN A 62 1.17 -4.28 19.74
N ILE A 63 1.68 -4.87 18.66
CA ILE A 63 0.99 -4.94 17.38
C ILE A 63 0.77 -6.40 16.98
N ILE A 64 -0.36 -6.65 16.33
CA ILE A 64 -0.70 -7.94 15.74
C ILE A 64 -0.69 -7.75 14.22
N PRO A 65 0.29 -8.33 13.50
CA PRO A 65 0.31 -8.28 12.04
C PRO A 65 -0.78 -9.20 11.49
N ASN A 66 -1.61 -8.67 10.57
CA ASN A 66 -2.61 -9.44 9.84
C ASN A 66 -2.03 -9.97 8.53
N SER A 67 -1.23 -9.15 7.84
CA SER A 67 -0.48 -9.54 6.66
C SER A 67 0.80 -8.73 6.52
N MET A 68 1.83 -9.34 5.93
CA MET A 68 3.09 -8.66 5.58
C MET A 68 3.59 -9.23 4.26
N PHE A 69 4.05 -8.36 3.38
CA PHE A 69 4.64 -8.76 2.12
C PHE A 69 5.58 -7.69 1.57
N PHE A 70 6.51 -8.10 0.73
CA PHE A 70 7.22 -7.19 -0.17
C PHE A 70 6.48 -7.14 -1.50
N ARG A 71 6.51 -6.01 -2.15
CA ARG A 71 5.94 -5.84 -3.47
C ARG A 71 6.85 -5.04 -4.38
N ILE A 72 7.07 -5.58 -5.58
CA ILE A 72 7.66 -4.89 -6.70
C ILE A 72 6.54 -4.50 -7.66
N THR A 73 6.64 -3.31 -8.25
CA THR A 73 5.76 -2.87 -9.33
C THR A 73 6.57 -2.17 -10.41
N ASN A 74 6.50 -2.72 -11.61
CA ASN A 74 7.13 -2.19 -12.82
C ASN A 74 6.09 -1.65 -13.81
N ASP A 75 6.56 -1.18 -14.96
CA ASP A 75 5.73 -0.56 -16.00
C ASP A 75 4.82 -1.55 -16.76
N SER A 76 5.10 -2.86 -16.67
CA SER A 76 4.29 -3.92 -17.31
C SER A 76 3.22 -4.53 -16.42
N MET A 77 3.16 -4.12 -15.13
CA MET A 77 2.20 -4.66 -14.17
C MET A 77 0.86 -3.90 -14.19
N GLU A 78 -0.11 -4.43 -13.47
CA GLU A 78 -1.45 -3.85 -13.36
C GLU A 78 -1.43 -2.40 -12.88
N HIS A 79 -2.36 -1.58 -13.37
CA HIS A 79 -2.60 -0.24 -12.87
C HIS A 79 -3.03 -0.27 -11.40
N ALA A 80 -2.56 0.70 -10.62
CA ALA A 80 -3.00 0.83 -9.25
C ALA A 80 -4.43 1.40 -9.19
N LEU A 81 -5.22 0.78 -8.35
CA LEU A 81 -6.55 1.22 -7.98
C LEU A 81 -6.46 2.24 -6.85
N ILE A 82 -7.44 3.14 -6.78
CA ILE A 82 -7.70 3.89 -5.55
C ILE A 82 -8.43 2.93 -4.61
N HIS A 83 -7.93 2.74 -3.39
CA HIS A 83 -8.45 1.74 -2.45
C HIS A 83 -8.22 2.16 -0.99
N SER A 84 -8.73 1.36 -0.08
CA SER A 84 -8.38 1.39 1.34
C SER A 84 -7.94 0.00 1.78
N ASP A 85 -7.17 -0.06 2.86
CA ASP A 85 -6.69 -1.30 3.46
C ASP A 85 -7.55 -1.74 4.67
N ARG A 86 -8.74 -1.16 4.84
CA ARG A 86 -9.64 -1.42 5.98
C ARG A 86 -9.87 -2.91 6.23
N GLU A 87 -10.03 -3.68 5.17
CA GLU A 87 -10.32 -5.12 5.24
C GLU A 87 -9.10 -5.94 5.72
N TYR A 88 -7.89 -5.36 5.62
CA TYR A 88 -6.64 -6.02 5.97
C TYR A 88 -6.14 -5.65 7.37
N GLY A 89 -6.56 -4.50 7.93
CA GLY A 89 -6.17 -4.07 9.26
C GLY A 89 -6.59 -2.64 9.60
N GLU A 90 -6.54 -2.32 10.90
CA GLU A 90 -6.80 -0.96 11.38
C GLU A 90 -5.74 0.04 10.93
N ASN A 91 -4.52 -0.46 10.69
CA ASN A 91 -3.37 0.34 10.32
C ASN A 91 -2.57 -0.35 9.21
N THR A 92 -1.93 0.48 8.38
CA THR A 92 -1.00 0.09 7.31
C THR A 92 0.33 0.79 7.51
N ALA A 93 1.43 0.05 7.34
CA ALA A 93 2.77 0.59 7.18
C ALA A 93 3.32 0.25 5.80
N ILE A 94 3.88 1.24 5.10
CA ILE A 94 4.56 1.10 3.80
C ILE A 94 6.00 1.59 3.96
N LEU A 95 6.97 0.70 3.87
CA LEU A 95 8.39 1.04 3.83
C LEU A 95 8.88 1.05 2.39
N TYR A 96 9.37 2.20 1.93
CA TYR A 96 9.92 2.34 0.59
C TYR A 96 11.35 1.81 0.53
N LEU A 97 11.59 0.88 -0.40
CA LEU A 97 12.86 0.17 -0.55
C LEU A 97 13.51 0.34 -1.94
N SER A 98 12.99 1.21 -2.79
CA SER A 98 13.64 1.57 -4.06
C SER A 98 14.75 2.57 -3.79
N PRO A 99 16.01 2.27 -4.11
CA PRO A 99 17.14 3.18 -3.90
C PRO A 99 17.09 4.38 -4.86
N ILE A 100 16.48 4.21 -6.02
CA ILE A 100 16.35 5.23 -7.08
C ILE A 100 14.88 5.31 -7.48
N ASN A 101 14.36 6.53 -7.57
CA ASN A 101 13.04 6.81 -8.11
C ASN A 101 13.20 7.68 -9.37
N PRO A 102 13.19 7.09 -10.57
CA PRO A 102 13.42 7.82 -11.83
C PRO A 102 12.26 8.77 -12.18
N VAL A 103 11.12 8.59 -11.53
CA VAL A 103 9.92 9.42 -11.68
C VAL A 103 9.39 9.81 -10.31
N LYS A 104 8.50 10.80 -10.25
CA LYS A 104 7.80 11.16 -9.01
C LYS A 104 7.02 9.94 -8.52
N SER A 105 7.46 9.36 -7.41
CA SER A 105 6.93 8.11 -6.85
C SER A 105 6.56 8.29 -5.39
N GLY A 106 5.52 7.58 -4.94
CA GLY A 106 5.08 7.62 -3.55
C GLY A 106 3.69 7.03 -3.33
N THR A 107 3.01 7.57 -2.34
CA THR A 107 1.61 7.25 -2.01
C THR A 107 0.78 8.54 -1.99
N GLY A 108 -0.27 8.57 -2.81
CA GLY A 108 -1.28 9.62 -2.80
C GLY A 108 -2.44 9.24 -1.89
N PHE A 109 -2.94 10.20 -1.11
CA PHE A 109 -4.17 10.07 -0.34
C PHE A 109 -5.27 10.89 -0.99
N TYR A 110 -6.46 10.31 -1.07
CA TYR A 110 -7.54 10.83 -1.88
C TYR A 110 -8.79 11.12 -1.07
N ARG A 111 -9.52 12.14 -1.54
CA ARG A 111 -10.87 12.48 -1.12
C ARG A 111 -11.84 12.19 -2.25
N TYR A 112 -12.93 11.51 -1.96
CA TYR A 112 -14.01 11.33 -2.92
C TYR A 112 -14.76 12.64 -3.11
N ARG A 113 -14.75 13.18 -4.33
CA ARG A 113 -15.25 14.56 -4.60
C ARG A 113 -16.72 14.75 -4.28
N GLU A 114 -17.55 13.74 -4.52
CA GLU A 114 -18.99 13.83 -4.33
C GLU A 114 -19.40 14.02 -2.87
N THR A 115 -18.72 13.36 -1.94
CA THR A 115 -19.10 13.36 -0.51
C THR A 115 -18.07 14.01 0.41
N GLY A 116 -16.86 14.30 -0.10
CA GLY A 116 -15.74 14.74 0.72
C GLY A 116 -15.08 13.63 1.55
N MET A 117 -15.42 12.36 1.30
CA MET A 117 -14.96 11.21 2.09
C MET A 117 -13.47 10.93 1.85
N GLU A 118 -12.70 10.83 2.94
CA GLU A 118 -11.25 10.52 2.94
C GLU A 118 -10.94 9.12 3.47
N GLU A 119 -11.92 8.48 4.08
CA GLU A 119 -11.84 7.14 4.66
C GLU A 119 -12.99 6.29 4.15
N MET A 120 -12.68 5.07 3.73
CA MET A 120 -13.69 4.13 3.27
C MET A 120 -14.53 3.66 4.48
N PRO A 121 -15.85 3.73 4.45
CA PRO A 121 -16.71 3.13 5.47
C PRO A 121 -16.51 1.61 5.54
N ALA A 122 -16.97 0.98 6.62
CA ALA A 122 -17.03 -0.47 6.71
C ALA A 122 -17.94 -1.04 5.61
N LEU A 123 -17.63 -2.25 5.14
CA LEU A 123 -18.41 -2.90 4.08
C LEU A 123 -19.90 -3.00 4.45
N GLU A 124 -20.21 -3.31 5.70
CA GLU A 124 -21.59 -3.38 6.22
C GLU A 124 -22.34 -2.05 6.07
N GLU A 125 -21.64 -0.93 6.24
CA GLU A 125 -22.21 0.40 6.07
C GLU A 125 -22.44 0.73 4.59
N LEU A 126 -21.48 0.41 3.73
CA LEU A 126 -21.60 0.58 2.28
C LEU A 126 -22.74 -0.27 1.70
N MET A 127 -22.93 -1.48 2.21
CA MET A 127 -24.00 -2.38 1.76
C MET A 127 -25.42 -1.92 2.10
N LYS A 128 -25.59 -0.90 2.97
CA LYS A 128 -26.88 -0.29 3.23
C LYS A 128 -27.40 0.53 2.03
N ASP A 129 -26.49 0.99 1.16
CA ASP A 129 -26.81 1.61 -0.13
C ASP A 129 -26.08 0.87 -1.27
N PRO A 130 -26.70 -0.19 -1.83
CA PRO A 130 -26.08 -0.98 -2.89
C PRO A 130 -25.79 -0.19 -4.17
N VAL A 131 -26.55 0.86 -4.45
CA VAL A 131 -26.34 1.69 -5.64
C VAL A 131 -25.08 2.53 -5.46
N PHE A 132 -24.93 3.18 -4.31
CA PHE A 132 -23.72 3.93 -3.95
C PHE A 132 -22.51 3.00 -3.91
N PHE A 133 -22.64 1.81 -3.31
CA PHE A 133 -21.56 0.82 -3.25
C PHE A 133 -21.05 0.42 -4.63
N GLN A 134 -21.94 0.10 -5.57
CA GLN A 134 -21.53 -0.26 -6.93
C GLN A 134 -20.89 0.92 -7.67
N LYS A 135 -21.42 2.12 -7.49
CA LYS A 135 -20.87 3.35 -8.08
C LYS A 135 -19.45 3.61 -7.58
N ILE A 136 -19.24 3.66 -6.27
CA ILE A 136 -17.92 3.97 -5.71
C ILE A 136 -16.90 2.88 -6.04
N ARG A 137 -17.34 1.60 -6.02
CA ARG A 137 -16.49 0.48 -6.44
C ARG A 137 -15.97 0.67 -7.86
N GLN A 138 -16.84 1.03 -8.81
CA GLN A 138 -16.41 1.27 -10.20
C GLN A 138 -15.46 2.44 -10.29
N GLN A 139 -15.75 3.55 -9.60
CA GLN A 139 -14.88 4.74 -9.60
C GLN A 139 -13.51 4.49 -8.95
N MET A 140 -13.43 3.58 -7.97
CA MET A 140 -12.15 3.12 -7.41
C MET A 140 -11.33 2.34 -8.43
N LEU A 141 -11.98 1.50 -9.24
CA LEU A 141 -11.34 0.75 -10.34
C LEU A 141 -10.86 1.68 -11.45
N ASP A 142 -11.68 2.63 -11.84
CA ASP A 142 -11.35 3.61 -12.89
C ASP A 142 -10.24 4.57 -12.44
N ALA A 143 -10.16 4.85 -11.14
CA ALA A 143 -9.18 5.72 -10.50
C ALA A 143 -9.04 7.10 -11.20
N ASP A 144 -10.17 7.66 -11.66
CA ASP A 144 -10.22 8.90 -12.44
C ASP A 144 -10.12 10.13 -11.53
N ASP A 145 -9.31 11.10 -11.88
CA ASP A 145 -9.13 12.35 -11.14
C ASP A 145 -10.40 13.23 -11.15
N ARG A 146 -11.39 12.94 -12.01
CA ARG A 146 -12.71 13.59 -12.00
C ARG A 146 -13.52 13.23 -10.76
N ASP A 147 -13.36 12.01 -10.25
CA ASP A 147 -14.06 11.50 -9.07
C ASP A 147 -13.26 11.68 -7.78
N TRP A 148 -11.95 11.76 -7.91
CA TRP A 148 -11.00 11.75 -6.80
C TRP A 148 -10.12 12.98 -6.77
N GLU A 149 -9.95 13.58 -5.58
CA GLU A 149 -9.01 14.65 -5.32
C GLU A 149 -7.85 14.13 -4.48
N MET A 150 -6.62 14.21 -4.99
CA MET A 150 -5.44 13.93 -4.17
C MET A 150 -5.18 15.12 -3.24
N TYR A 151 -5.46 14.95 -1.95
CA TYR A 151 -5.26 16.01 -0.95
C TYR A 151 -3.90 15.94 -0.24
N ARG A 152 -3.24 14.78 -0.30
CA ARG A 152 -1.90 14.61 0.27
C ARG A 152 -1.08 13.63 -0.58
N PHE A 153 0.20 13.95 -0.74
CA PHE A 153 1.19 13.08 -1.37
C PHE A 153 2.37 12.86 -0.43
N VAL A 154 2.78 11.61 -0.24
CA VAL A 154 3.98 11.23 0.49
C VAL A 154 4.97 10.62 -0.49
N GLU A 155 6.08 11.31 -0.69
CA GLU A 155 7.13 10.90 -1.62
C GLU A 155 7.85 9.64 -1.13
N SER A 156 8.10 8.73 -2.06
CA SER A 156 8.93 7.55 -1.88
C SER A 156 10.40 7.97 -1.75
N THR A 157 10.93 7.81 -0.57
CA THR A 157 12.35 7.98 -0.28
C THR A 157 12.86 6.66 0.28
N PHE A 158 14.03 6.19 -0.19
CA PHE A 158 14.61 4.95 0.33
C PHE A 158 14.67 4.96 1.86
N ASN A 159 14.21 3.86 2.48
CA ASN A 159 14.15 3.70 3.94
C ASN A 159 13.20 4.69 4.66
N ARG A 160 12.24 5.27 3.97
CA ARG A 160 11.11 6.00 4.57
C ARG A 160 9.97 5.04 4.83
N CYS A 161 9.43 5.07 6.05
CA CYS A 161 8.20 4.35 6.42
C CYS A 161 7.03 5.32 6.53
N LEU A 162 5.95 5.01 5.85
CA LEU A 162 4.66 5.69 5.91
C LEU A 162 3.70 4.82 6.72
N ILE A 163 3.13 5.36 7.80
CA ILE A 163 2.18 4.66 8.68
C ILE A 163 0.86 5.43 8.66
N PHE A 164 -0.26 4.73 8.42
CA PHE A 164 -1.58 5.37 8.35
C PHE A 164 -2.70 4.41 8.74
N ASN A 165 -3.88 4.96 9.05
CA ASN A 165 -5.07 4.15 9.34
C ASN A 165 -5.56 3.43 8.07
N GLY A 166 -5.82 2.14 8.16
CA GLY A 166 -6.26 1.29 7.06
C GLY A 166 -7.47 1.80 6.26
N PRO A 167 -8.48 2.45 6.89
CA PRO A 167 -9.58 3.09 6.17
C PRO A 167 -9.21 4.22 5.20
N LYS A 168 -8.03 4.83 5.32
CA LYS A 168 -7.62 5.94 4.44
C LYS A 168 -7.63 5.53 2.98
N ILE A 169 -8.30 6.34 2.15
CA ILE A 169 -8.36 6.12 0.70
C ILE A 169 -7.04 6.57 0.09
N HIS A 170 -6.36 5.65 -0.59
CA HIS A 170 -5.02 5.90 -1.11
C HIS A 170 -4.72 5.12 -2.40
N CYS A 171 -3.60 5.48 -3.04
CA CYS A 171 -3.08 4.79 -4.21
C CYS A 171 -1.57 5.00 -4.33
N ARG A 172 -0.86 4.04 -4.94
CA ARG A 172 0.54 4.26 -5.33
C ARG A 172 0.62 5.29 -6.47
N ILE A 173 1.69 6.05 -6.49
CA ILE A 173 2.05 6.96 -7.58
C ILE A 173 3.45 6.57 -8.09
N PRO A 174 3.68 6.47 -9.41
CA PRO A 174 2.68 6.49 -10.47
C PRO A 174 1.75 5.27 -10.40
N LYS A 175 0.54 5.40 -10.93
CA LYS A 175 -0.44 4.30 -10.96
C LYS A 175 0.05 3.12 -11.80
N THR A 176 0.88 3.36 -12.80
CA THR A 176 1.46 2.34 -13.69
C THR A 176 2.66 1.59 -13.12
N GLY A 177 3.28 2.04 -12.05
CA GLY A 177 4.60 1.57 -11.66
C GLY A 177 5.72 2.17 -12.52
N TYR A 178 6.94 1.68 -12.37
CA TYR A 178 8.12 2.06 -13.17
C TYR A 178 9.19 0.98 -13.09
N GLY A 179 10.18 1.07 -14.01
CA GLY A 179 11.27 0.10 -14.12
C GLY A 179 10.90 -1.11 -14.94
N SER A 180 11.88 -1.91 -15.30
CA SER A 180 11.75 -3.11 -16.15
C SER A 180 12.29 -4.37 -15.51
N THR A 181 13.10 -4.24 -14.47
CA THR A 181 13.71 -5.33 -13.70
C THR A 181 13.37 -5.22 -12.23
N GLU A 182 13.67 -6.26 -11.44
CA GLU A 182 13.48 -6.24 -9.99
C GLU A 182 14.36 -5.18 -9.30
N ASP A 183 15.50 -4.84 -9.90
CA ASP A 183 16.44 -3.87 -9.31
C ASP A 183 16.04 -2.42 -9.48
N ASP A 184 15.43 -2.07 -10.62
CA ASP A 184 15.05 -0.70 -10.97
C ASP A 184 13.55 -0.39 -10.77
N SER A 185 12.76 -1.39 -10.37
CA SER A 185 11.33 -1.24 -10.12
C SER A 185 11.02 -0.64 -8.75
N ARG A 186 9.79 -0.10 -8.65
CA ARG A 186 9.28 0.34 -7.35
C ARG A 186 9.17 -0.85 -6.39
N MET A 187 9.87 -0.79 -5.27
CA MET A 187 9.82 -1.80 -4.22
C MET A 187 9.35 -1.22 -2.89
N VAL A 188 8.45 -1.93 -2.23
CA VAL A 188 7.98 -1.62 -0.87
C VAL A 188 7.89 -2.88 -0.02
N TRP A 189 8.01 -2.72 1.30
CA TRP A 189 7.48 -3.65 2.28
C TRP A 189 6.17 -3.08 2.81
N VAL A 190 5.14 -3.91 2.93
CA VAL A 190 3.82 -3.55 3.44
C VAL A 190 3.50 -4.42 4.65
N ALA A 191 2.94 -3.80 5.68
CA ALA A 191 2.36 -4.51 6.83
C ALA A 191 0.98 -3.94 7.15
N HIS A 192 -0.01 -4.80 7.22
CA HIS A 192 -1.33 -4.49 7.77
C HIS A 192 -1.39 -5.05 9.19
N PHE A 193 -1.84 -4.25 10.16
CA PHE A 193 -1.76 -4.61 11.56
C PHE A 193 -2.80 -3.90 12.43
N ASN A 194 -3.05 -4.50 13.61
CA ASN A 194 -3.85 -3.91 14.67
C ASN A 194 -2.95 -3.57 15.87
N ILE A 195 -3.35 -2.58 16.66
CA ILE A 195 -2.67 -2.16 17.90
C ILE A 195 -3.50 -2.69 19.07
N VAL A 196 -2.84 -3.35 20.03
CA VAL A 196 -3.44 -3.90 21.28
C VAL A 196 -2.86 -3.25 22.51
#